data_416fe861957471737ea67c660a55212b
#
_entry.id   416fe861957471737ea67c660a55212b
#
_cell.length_a   1.000
_cell.length_b   1.000
_cell.length_c   1.000
_cell.angle_alpha   90.00
_cell.angle_beta   90.00
_cell.angle_gamma   90.00
#
_symmetry.space_group_name_H-M   'P 1'
#
loop_
_entity.id
_entity.type
_entity.pdbx_description
1 polymer ?
#
loop_
_entity_poly.entity_id
_entity_poly.type
_entity_poly.pdbx_seq_one_letter_code
_entity_poly.pdbx_strand_id
1 'polypeptide(L)'
;MDDVGTPVSLAPTRRVAFVAHCLVNQNAKVQEFARSPGVVPGVVERLRNHGYRIQQLPCPEMAFAGVNRWWQGRELYDKANYRRHCSILAANMAEPIAEFYRRGYEVVVIGLDGSPSSGVRYTGKAKDWGGRPHFEDGDYEVVEGMGVWMEELKRGLEARGVPWPRASGMLLDRTDWDEARDLPASLDELDEFLAAGGLQADVPDELTVLPR
;
A
#
# COMPACT_ATOMS: atom_id res chain seq x y z
N MET A 1 6.42 22.38 -31.36
CA MET A 1 6.28 20.93 -31.63
C MET A 1 6.97 20.26 -30.46
N ASP A 2 6.20 19.99 -29.45
CA ASP A 2 6.70 19.44 -28.20
C ASP A 2 7.11 18.00 -28.44
N ASP A 3 8.34 17.69 -28.03
CA ASP A 3 8.90 16.34 -28.05
C ASP A 3 8.00 15.40 -27.25
N VAL A 4 7.14 14.69 -27.93
CA VAL A 4 6.39 13.59 -27.35
C VAL A 4 7.41 12.50 -27.06
N GLY A 5 7.92 12.54 -25.83
CA GLY A 5 9.00 11.65 -25.38
C GLY A 5 8.81 10.22 -25.87
N THR A 6 9.89 9.63 -26.32
CA THR A 6 9.93 8.23 -26.79
C THR A 6 9.16 7.33 -25.82
N PRO A 7 8.22 6.51 -26.28
CA PRO A 7 7.49 5.62 -25.41
C PRO A 7 8.46 4.82 -24.55
N VAL A 8 8.37 4.91 -23.24
CA VAL A 8 9.19 4.12 -22.33
C VAL A 8 8.94 2.66 -22.69
N SER A 9 9.93 2.00 -23.27
CA SER A 9 9.88 0.56 -23.49
C SER A 9 9.71 -0.09 -22.11
N LEU A 10 8.49 -0.47 -21.81
CA LEU A 10 8.22 -1.33 -20.67
C LEU A 10 8.76 -2.70 -21.04
N ALA A 11 10.04 -2.95 -20.73
CA ALA A 11 10.55 -4.32 -20.81
C ALA A 11 9.53 -5.22 -20.10
N PRO A 12 9.22 -6.41 -20.64
CA PRO A 12 8.21 -7.30 -20.08
C PRO A 12 8.71 -7.86 -18.75
N THR A 13 8.63 -7.05 -17.69
CA THR A 13 8.94 -7.52 -16.35
C THR A 13 7.75 -8.29 -15.84
N ARG A 14 7.96 -9.50 -15.35
CA ARG A 14 6.91 -10.28 -14.66
C ARG A 14 6.82 -9.92 -13.18
N ARG A 15 7.02 -8.64 -12.84
CA ARG A 15 6.95 -8.10 -11.47
C ARG A 15 5.91 -7.02 -11.39
N VAL A 16 5.03 -7.10 -10.39
CA VAL A 16 4.00 -6.08 -10.13
C VAL A 16 3.90 -5.80 -8.63
N ALA A 17 3.91 -4.52 -8.28
CA ALA A 17 3.72 -4.04 -6.93
C ALA A 17 2.34 -3.35 -6.82
N PHE A 18 1.50 -3.83 -5.91
CA PHE A 18 0.27 -3.18 -5.51
C PHE A 18 0.57 -2.28 -4.31
N VAL A 19 0.53 -0.97 -4.53
CA VAL A 19 1.06 0.03 -3.62
C VAL A 19 -0.08 0.82 -2.99
N ALA A 20 -0.06 0.99 -1.67
CA ALA A 20 -1.02 1.81 -0.96
C ALA A 20 -1.08 3.22 -1.55
N HIS A 21 -2.29 3.75 -1.71
CA HIS A 21 -2.55 5.04 -2.33
C HIS A 21 -1.66 6.15 -1.77
N CYS A 22 -1.56 6.23 -0.46
CA CYS A 22 -0.82 7.28 0.24
C CYS A 22 0.70 7.26 0.03
N LEU A 23 1.27 6.18 -0.49
CA LEU A 23 2.68 6.14 -0.88
C LEU A 23 2.92 6.80 -2.25
N VAL A 24 1.94 6.75 -3.14
CA VAL A 24 2.01 7.37 -4.47
C VAL A 24 1.25 8.68 -4.57
N ASN A 25 0.41 9.00 -3.59
CA ASN A 25 -0.28 10.29 -3.48
C ASN A 25 -0.63 10.60 -2.02
N GLN A 26 0.21 11.35 -1.35
CA GLN A 26 0.03 11.73 0.06
C GLN A 26 -1.14 12.69 0.30
N ASN A 27 -1.68 13.33 -0.73
CA ASN A 27 -2.87 14.16 -0.60
C ASN A 27 -4.13 13.35 -0.19
N ALA A 28 -4.07 12.03 -0.23
CA ALA A 28 -5.10 11.15 0.31
C ALA A 28 -4.99 10.90 1.81
N LYS A 29 -3.86 11.25 2.45
CA LYS A 29 -3.70 11.14 3.90
C LYS A 29 -4.51 12.20 4.64
N VAL A 30 -4.65 12.02 5.93
CA VAL A 30 -4.99 13.13 6.83
C VAL A 30 -3.90 14.19 6.70
N GLN A 31 -4.28 15.45 6.53
CA GLN A 31 -3.36 16.54 6.16
C GLN A 31 -2.19 16.69 7.12
N GLU A 32 -2.41 16.51 8.42
CA GLU A 32 -1.39 16.60 9.46
C GLU A 32 -0.26 15.57 9.29
N PHE A 33 -0.53 14.46 8.61
CA PHE A 33 0.43 13.37 8.38
C PHE A 33 0.99 13.32 6.96
N ALA A 34 0.59 14.24 6.08
CA ALA A 34 1.19 14.33 4.75
C ALA A 34 2.59 14.94 4.84
N ARG A 35 3.60 14.25 4.31
CA ARG A 35 5.01 14.66 4.35
C ARG A 35 5.52 15.18 3.01
N SER A 36 4.75 15.00 1.94
CA SER A 36 5.09 15.47 0.61
C SER A 36 3.83 15.91 -0.15
N PRO A 37 3.92 16.80 -1.14
CA PRO A 37 2.76 17.28 -1.89
C PRO A 37 2.21 16.28 -2.92
N GLY A 38 2.73 15.07 -2.96
CA GLY A 38 2.35 14.04 -3.92
C GLY A 38 2.90 12.69 -3.51
N VAL A 39 3.73 12.10 -4.34
CA VAL A 39 4.38 10.82 -4.09
C VAL A 39 5.39 10.93 -2.94
N VAL A 40 5.52 9.87 -2.15
CA VAL A 40 6.64 9.74 -1.20
C VAL A 40 7.94 9.68 -2.00
N PRO A 41 8.92 10.59 -1.77
CA PRO A 41 10.15 10.62 -2.55
C PRO A 41 10.87 9.28 -2.53
N GLY A 42 11.37 8.86 -3.68
CA GLY A 42 12.18 7.64 -3.84
C GLY A 42 11.39 6.33 -4.01
N VAL A 43 10.12 6.24 -3.58
CA VAL A 43 9.35 4.98 -3.63
C VAL A 43 9.17 4.47 -5.06
N VAL A 44 8.73 5.34 -5.96
CA VAL A 44 8.49 4.96 -7.36
C VAL A 44 9.79 4.55 -8.05
N GLU A 45 10.89 5.26 -7.77
CA GLU A 45 12.21 4.95 -8.32
C GLU A 45 12.73 3.59 -7.85
N ARG A 46 12.60 3.27 -6.54
CA ARG A 46 12.98 1.96 -6.01
C ARG A 46 12.21 0.82 -6.69
N LEU A 47 10.90 0.94 -6.75
CA LEU A 47 10.06 -0.07 -7.42
C LEU A 47 10.44 -0.25 -8.88
N ARG A 48 10.68 0.83 -9.62
CA ARG A 48 11.10 0.77 -11.04
C ARG A 48 12.49 0.17 -11.22
N ASN A 49 13.44 0.53 -10.35
CA ASN A 49 14.81 0.00 -10.40
C ASN A 49 14.85 -1.51 -10.16
N HIS A 50 13.93 -2.04 -9.34
CA HIS A 50 13.74 -3.47 -9.14
C HIS A 50 12.84 -4.13 -10.21
N GLY A 51 12.44 -3.40 -11.25
CA GLY A 51 11.67 -3.91 -12.37
C GLY A 51 10.17 -4.12 -12.08
N TYR A 52 9.62 -3.53 -11.02
CA TYR A 52 8.19 -3.66 -10.73
C TYR A 52 7.34 -2.67 -11.52
N ARG A 53 6.26 -3.17 -12.11
CA ARG A 53 5.12 -2.34 -12.53
C ARG A 53 4.35 -1.91 -11.29
N ILE A 54 3.87 -0.68 -11.29
CA ILE A 54 3.15 -0.13 -10.14
C ILE A 54 1.65 -0.13 -10.43
N GLN A 55 0.89 -0.77 -9.55
CA GLN A 55 -0.57 -0.71 -9.47
C GLN A 55 -0.95 -0.02 -8.17
N GLN A 56 -1.71 1.06 -8.26
CA GLN A 56 -2.15 1.79 -7.08
C GLN A 56 -3.37 1.13 -6.46
N LEU A 57 -3.30 0.84 -5.17
CA LEU A 57 -4.48 0.46 -4.38
C LEU A 57 -5.34 1.70 -4.05
N PRO A 58 -6.65 1.57 -3.88
CA PRO A 58 -7.50 2.68 -3.43
C PRO A 58 -7.16 3.10 -2.00
N CYS A 59 -7.45 4.37 -1.65
CA CYS A 59 -7.43 4.82 -0.26
C CYS A 59 -8.81 4.55 0.36
N PRO A 60 -8.94 3.57 1.27
CA PRO A 60 -10.24 3.24 1.84
C PRO A 60 -10.76 4.34 2.76
N GLU A 61 -9.88 5.03 3.48
CA GLU A 61 -10.24 6.10 4.38
C GLU A 61 -10.77 7.34 3.64
N MET A 62 -10.05 7.78 2.60
CA MET A 62 -10.49 8.92 1.78
C MET A 62 -11.81 8.63 1.09
N ALA A 63 -11.99 7.42 0.57
CA ALA A 63 -13.23 7.00 -0.08
C ALA A 63 -14.42 6.89 0.90
N PHE A 64 -14.17 6.58 2.16
CA PHE A 64 -15.20 6.44 3.19
C PHE A 64 -15.55 7.74 3.90
N ALA A 65 -14.53 8.49 4.35
CA ALA A 65 -14.69 9.63 5.26
C ALA A 65 -14.28 10.99 4.64
N GLY A 66 -13.75 10.97 3.40
CA GLY A 66 -13.32 12.19 2.69
C GLY A 66 -11.93 12.67 3.07
N VAL A 67 -11.49 13.76 2.40
CA VAL A 67 -10.15 14.33 2.57
C VAL A 67 -9.99 15.09 3.88
N ASN A 68 -11.06 15.69 4.37
CA ASN A 68 -11.07 16.53 5.60
C ASN A 68 -11.39 15.72 6.86
N ARG A 69 -11.15 14.41 6.82
CA ARG A 69 -11.37 13.55 7.99
C ARG A 69 -10.36 13.82 9.08
N TRP A 70 -10.75 13.56 10.31
CA TRP A 70 -9.81 13.47 11.42
C TRP A 70 -9.02 12.17 11.37
N TRP A 71 -7.83 12.17 11.95
CA TRP A 71 -7.08 10.94 12.16
C TRP A 71 -7.78 10.05 13.20
N GLN A 72 -7.62 8.75 13.05
CA GLN A 72 -8.25 7.74 13.90
C GLN A 72 -7.32 6.55 14.05
N GLY A 73 -7.42 5.86 15.18
CA GLY A 73 -6.78 4.57 15.38
C GLY A 73 -7.60 3.43 14.76
N ARG A 74 -7.00 2.26 14.73
CA ARG A 74 -7.63 1.04 14.21
C ARG A 74 -8.98 0.74 14.85
N GLU A 75 -9.11 0.97 16.16
CA GLU A 75 -10.31 0.67 16.92
C GLU A 75 -11.53 1.45 16.43
N LEU A 76 -11.32 2.64 15.90
CA LEU A 76 -12.38 3.48 15.35
C LEU A 76 -12.77 3.08 13.93
N TYR A 77 -11.80 2.56 13.16
CA TYR A 77 -12.04 2.02 11.81
C TYR A 77 -12.56 0.57 11.84
N ASP A 78 -12.23 -0.23 12.85
CA ASP A 78 -12.66 -1.61 12.94
C ASP A 78 -14.15 -1.74 13.35
N LYS A 79 -15.03 -1.23 12.51
CA LYS A 79 -16.49 -1.24 12.66
C LYS A 79 -17.14 -1.87 11.42
N ALA A 80 -18.29 -2.46 11.61
CA ALA A 80 -18.99 -3.22 10.58
C ALA A 80 -19.21 -2.46 9.26
N ASN A 81 -19.52 -1.18 9.32
CA ASN A 81 -19.73 -0.33 8.16
C ASN A 81 -18.43 -0.08 7.38
N TYR A 82 -17.32 0.19 8.08
CA TYR A 82 -16.02 0.39 7.44
C TYR A 82 -15.46 -0.93 6.90
N ARG A 83 -15.57 -2.04 7.63
CA ARG A 83 -15.20 -3.36 7.11
C ARG A 83 -15.97 -3.73 5.86
N ARG A 84 -17.29 -3.46 5.80
CA ARG A 84 -18.08 -3.67 4.59
C ARG A 84 -17.57 -2.81 3.43
N HIS A 85 -17.26 -1.53 3.67
CA HIS A 85 -16.65 -0.67 2.67
C HIS A 85 -15.32 -1.23 2.16
N CYS A 86 -14.44 -1.63 3.07
CA CYS A 86 -13.15 -2.26 2.72
C CYS A 86 -13.34 -3.57 1.96
N SER A 87 -14.33 -4.41 2.32
CA SER A 87 -14.58 -5.67 1.61
C SER A 87 -15.05 -5.47 0.17
N ILE A 88 -15.82 -4.40 -0.11
CA ILE A 88 -16.21 -4.03 -1.48
C ILE A 88 -14.98 -3.61 -2.30
N LEU A 89 -14.13 -2.76 -1.74
CA LEU A 89 -12.88 -2.36 -2.39
C LEU A 89 -11.96 -3.58 -2.59
N ALA A 90 -11.90 -4.47 -1.60
CA ALA A 90 -11.11 -5.69 -1.67
C ALA A 90 -11.58 -6.62 -2.79
N ALA A 91 -12.88 -6.78 -2.96
CA ALA A 91 -13.43 -7.59 -4.05
C ALA A 91 -12.98 -7.10 -5.43
N ASN A 92 -12.92 -5.77 -5.62
CA ASN A 92 -12.46 -5.15 -6.86
C ASN A 92 -10.95 -5.27 -7.09
N MET A 93 -10.15 -5.24 -6.02
CA MET A 93 -8.69 -5.28 -6.11
C MET A 93 -8.14 -6.71 -6.08
N ALA A 94 -8.80 -7.62 -5.41
CA ALA A 94 -8.36 -9.02 -5.33
C ALA A 94 -8.39 -9.72 -6.69
N GLU A 95 -9.30 -9.35 -7.60
CA GLU A 95 -9.36 -9.97 -8.93
C GLU A 95 -8.13 -9.64 -9.79
N PRO A 96 -7.74 -8.38 -10.01
CA PRO A 96 -6.51 -8.09 -10.76
C PRO A 96 -5.26 -8.66 -10.07
N ILE A 97 -5.19 -8.68 -8.75
CA ILE A 97 -4.05 -9.32 -8.03
C ILE A 97 -4.02 -10.80 -8.34
N ALA A 98 -5.18 -11.49 -8.25
CA ALA A 98 -5.29 -12.91 -8.52
C ALA A 98 -4.95 -13.23 -9.99
N GLU A 99 -5.31 -12.38 -10.92
CA GLU A 99 -4.96 -12.55 -12.32
C GLU A 99 -3.45 -12.49 -12.56
N PHE A 100 -2.76 -11.48 -12.02
CA PHE A 100 -1.30 -11.42 -12.09
C PHE A 100 -0.64 -12.63 -11.45
N TYR A 101 -1.13 -13.05 -10.27
CA TYR A 101 -0.61 -14.23 -9.58
C TYR A 101 -0.75 -15.51 -10.43
N ARG A 102 -1.94 -15.77 -10.98
CA ARG A 102 -2.21 -16.96 -11.82
C ARG A 102 -1.39 -16.97 -13.11
N ARG A 103 -1.01 -15.80 -13.59
CA ARG A 103 -0.11 -15.64 -14.76
C ARG A 103 1.38 -15.76 -14.41
N GLY A 104 1.72 -16.15 -13.18
CA GLY A 104 3.09 -16.34 -12.74
C GLY A 104 3.90 -15.06 -12.56
N TYR A 105 3.23 -13.93 -12.34
CA TYR A 105 3.93 -12.70 -11.95
C TYR A 105 4.39 -12.80 -10.50
N GLU A 106 5.55 -12.26 -10.22
CA GLU A 106 5.92 -11.90 -8.86
C GLU A 106 5.05 -10.72 -8.43
N VAL A 107 4.12 -10.98 -7.50
CA VAL A 107 3.22 -9.97 -6.95
C VAL A 107 3.69 -9.58 -5.57
N VAL A 108 3.81 -8.29 -5.31
CA VAL A 108 4.06 -7.76 -3.96
C VAL A 108 3.00 -6.72 -3.58
N VAL A 109 2.74 -6.61 -2.27
CA VAL A 109 1.87 -5.57 -1.70
C VAL A 109 2.72 -4.67 -0.82
N ILE A 110 2.68 -3.36 -1.08
CA ILE A 110 3.39 -2.36 -0.29
C ILE A 110 2.38 -1.45 0.40
N GLY A 111 2.36 -1.51 1.72
CA GLY A 111 1.48 -0.72 2.57
C GLY A 111 2.18 0.45 3.25
N LEU A 112 1.42 1.20 4.04
CA LEU A 112 1.92 2.22 4.94
C LEU A 112 1.79 1.71 6.38
N ASP A 113 2.91 1.28 6.96
CA ASP A 113 2.94 0.84 8.36
C ASP A 113 2.64 2.01 9.31
N GLY A 114 1.99 1.70 10.42
CA GLY A 114 1.40 2.70 11.31
C GLY A 114 0.01 3.17 10.88
N SER A 115 -0.42 2.90 9.64
CA SER A 115 -1.79 3.22 9.22
C SER A 115 -2.80 2.25 9.82
N PRO A 116 -3.94 2.74 10.34
CA PRO A 116 -5.00 1.89 10.88
C PRO A 116 -5.72 1.07 9.80
N SER A 117 -5.58 1.47 8.53
CA SER A 117 -6.20 0.79 7.40
C SER A 117 -5.20 0.11 6.48
N SER A 118 -4.08 0.75 6.15
CA SER A 118 -3.13 0.31 5.11
C SER A 118 -1.83 -0.29 5.66
N GLY A 119 -1.70 -0.46 6.98
CA GLY A 119 -0.57 -1.14 7.61
C GLY A 119 -0.48 -2.61 7.21
N VAL A 120 0.72 -3.11 6.97
CA VAL A 120 1.00 -4.50 6.60
C VAL A 120 1.59 -5.27 7.77
N ARG A 121 2.64 -4.74 8.38
CA ARG A 121 3.33 -5.31 9.54
C ARG A 121 2.90 -4.65 10.84
N TYR A 122 2.65 -3.35 10.75
CA TYR A 122 2.29 -2.51 11.88
C TYR A 122 1.05 -1.67 11.58
N THR A 123 0.20 -1.49 12.58
CA THR A 123 -1.01 -0.68 12.49
C THR A 123 -1.04 0.35 13.60
N GLY A 124 -1.77 1.43 13.40
CA GLY A 124 -1.94 2.46 14.40
C GLY A 124 -3.10 2.18 15.33
N LYS A 125 -2.83 2.13 16.62
CA LYS A 125 -3.80 1.98 17.69
C LYS A 125 -3.97 3.30 18.43
N ALA A 126 -5.18 3.66 18.80
CA ALA A 126 -5.45 4.88 19.53
C ALA A 126 -6.36 4.62 20.73
N LYS A 127 -6.27 5.49 21.73
CA LYS A 127 -7.23 5.48 22.84
C LYS A 127 -8.66 5.69 22.33
N ASP A 128 -9.62 5.12 23.01
CA ASP A 128 -11.04 5.36 22.74
C ASP A 128 -11.41 6.75 23.30
N TRP A 129 -11.63 7.69 22.39
CA TRP A 129 -12.14 9.03 22.72
C TRP A 129 -13.42 9.31 21.95
N GLY A 130 -14.30 10.07 22.54
CA GLY A 130 -15.49 10.59 21.86
C GLY A 130 -15.22 11.99 21.28
N GLY A 131 -15.53 12.18 20.00
CA GLY A 131 -15.42 13.49 19.36
C GLY A 131 -14.06 13.74 18.71
N ARG A 132 -13.49 14.94 18.90
CA ARG A 132 -12.24 15.36 18.28
C ARG A 132 -11.04 14.61 18.88
N PRO A 133 -10.16 14.05 18.06
CA PRO A 133 -8.91 13.45 18.54
C PRO A 133 -8.01 14.45 19.27
N HIS A 134 -7.29 13.97 20.26
CA HIS A 134 -6.30 14.73 21.01
C HIS A 134 -4.93 14.14 20.74
N PHE A 135 -3.92 15.01 20.61
CA PHE A 135 -2.52 14.61 20.58
C PHE A 135 -1.92 14.78 21.99
N GLU A 136 -2.08 13.75 22.80
CA GLU A 136 -1.36 13.63 24.06
C GLU A 136 -0.38 12.44 23.95
N ASP A 137 0.69 12.47 24.71
CA ASP A 137 1.67 11.38 24.73
C ASP A 137 0.96 10.05 25.07
N GLY A 138 1.20 9.03 24.23
CA GLY A 138 0.60 7.70 24.37
C GLY A 138 -0.84 7.57 23.88
N ASP A 139 -1.41 8.57 23.20
CA ASP A 139 -2.75 8.47 22.63
C ASP A 139 -2.79 7.70 21.30
N TYR A 140 -1.63 7.57 20.64
CA TYR A 140 -1.46 6.80 19.42
C TYR A 140 -0.21 5.94 19.50
N GLU A 141 -0.36 4.64 19.29
CA GLU A 141 0.70 3.66 19.32
C GLU A 141 0.78 2.91 17.99
N VAL A 142 1.99 2.65 17.53
CA VAL A 142 2.23 1.74 16.41
C VAL A 142 2.49 0.36 16.99
N VAL A 143 1.62 -0.58 16.67
CA VAL A 143 1.65 -1.95 17.18
C VAL A 143 1.71 -2.97 16.05
N GLU A 144 2.20 -4.17 16.31
CA GLU A 144 2.16 -5.26 15.34
C GLU A 144 0.72 -5.58 14.92
N GLY A 145 0.52 -5.77 13.64
CA GLY A 145 -0.78 -6.12 13.06
C GLY A 145 -1.06 -5.46 11.73
N MET A 146 -2.06 -5.97 11.04
CA MET A 146 -2.54 -5.40 9.78
C MET A 146 -3.57 -4.30 10.03
N GLY A 147 -3.61 -3.32 9.14
CA GLY A 147 -4.72 -2.40 9.02
C GLY A 147 -5.99 -3.08 8.48
N VAL A 148 -7.14 -2.52 8.80
CA VAL A 148 -8.45 -3.11 8.46
C VAL A 148 -8.61 -3.38 6.96
N TRP A 149 -8.15 -2.46 6.11
CA TRP A 149 -8.18 -2.62 4.66
C TRP A 149 -7.31 -3.79 4.19
N MET A 150 -6.09 -3.92 4.70
CA MET A 150 -5.18 -5.01 4.30
C MET A 150 -5.71 -6.37 4.75
N GLU A 151 -6.37 -6.46 5.90
CA GLU A 151 -7.06 -7.69 6.31
C GLU A 151 -8.18 -8.08 5.35
N GLU A 152 -9.03 -7.13 4.95
CA GLU A 152 -10.11 -7.41 4.00
C GLU A 152 -9.58 -7.77 2.61
N LEU A 153 -8.47 -7.15 2.17
CA LEU A 153 -7.81 -7.51 0.91
C LEU A 153 -7.26 -8.93 0.98
N LYS A 154 -6.61 -9.30 2.08
CA LYS A 154 -6.13 -10.66 2.32
C LYS A 154 -7.27 -11.68 2.27
N ARG A 155 -8.38 -11.43 2.97
CA ARG A 155 -9.58 -12.28 2.92
C ARG A 155 -10.15 -12.40 1.50
N GLY A 156 -10.16 -11.30 0.75
CA GLY A 156 -10.60 -11.28 -0.65
C GLY A 156 -9.77 -12.16 -1.57
N LEU A 157 -8.46 -12.24 -1.35
CA LEU A 157 -7.56 -13.14 -2.06
C LEU A 157 -7.73 -14.59 -1.64
N GLU A 158 -7.80 -14.86 -0.34
CA GLU A 158 -8.03 -16.19 0.21
C GLU A 158 -9.34 -16.81 -0.32
N ALA A 159 -10.40 -16.00 -0.42
CA ALA A 159 -11.68 -16.43 -1.00
C ALA A 159 -11.58 -16.79 -2.51
N ARG A 160 -10.50 -16.38 -3.19
CA ARG A 160 -10.19 -16.72 -4.58
C ARG A 160 -9.14 -17.83 -4.72
N GLY A 161 -8.73 -18.43 -3.62
CA GLY A 161 -7.68 -19.46 -3.59
C GLY A 161 -6.29 -18.90 -3.90
N VAL A 162 -6.07 -17.60 -3.69
CA VAL A 162 -4.78 -16.96 -3.90
C VAL A 162 -4.15 -16.68 -2.53
N PRO A 163 -2.93 -17.15 -2.29
CA PRO A 163 -2.24 -16.86 -1.04
C PRO A 163 -1.94 -15.38 -0.92
N TRP A 164 -1.78 -14.90 0.32
CA TRP A 164 -1.32 -13.53 0.54
C TRP A 164 0.06 -13.33 -0.09
N PRO A 165 0.24 -12.38 -1.00
CA PRO A 165 1.53 -12.12 -1.63
C PRO A 165 2.60 -11.72 -0.62
N ARG A 166 3.87 -11.74 -1.03
CA ARG A 166 4.91 -11.07 -0.26
C ARG A 166 4.48 -9.63 -0.04
N ALA A 167 4.57 -9.16 1.20
CA ALA A 167 4.10 -7.84 1.54
C ALA A 167 5.04 -7.14 2.53
N SER A 168 5.19 -5.85 2.38
CA SER A 168 5.95 -4.99 3.29
C SER A 168 5.21 -3.67 3.50
N GLY A 169 5.51 -2.99 4.59
CA GLY A 169 5.00 -1.66 4.85
C GLY A 169 6.14 -0.67 5.04
N MET A 170 5.95 0.55 4.61
CA MET A 170 6.86 1.66 4.90
C MET A 170 6.38 2.38 6.15
N LEU A 171 7.25 2.56 7.12
CA LEU A 171 6.94 3.28 8.35
C LEU A 171 7.39 4.74 8.21
N LEU A 172 6.44 5.64 7.91
CA LEU A 172 6.68 7.06 7.67
C LEU A 172 6.18 7.97 8.81
N ASP A 173 5.36 7.47 9.71
CA ASP A 173 4.75 8.23 10.80
C ASP A 173 5.21 7.62 12.14
N ARG A 174 6.36 8.07 12.62
CA ARG A 174 6.88 7.76 13.96
C ARG A 174 6.70 8.99 14.84
N THR A 175 6.57 8.81 16.14
CA THR A 175 6.41 9.91 17.11
C THR A 175 7.57 10.90 17.04
N ASP A 176 8.77 10.38 16.81
CA ASP A 176 10.03 11.12 16.70
C ASP A 176 10.55 11.21 15.26
N TRP A 177 9.66 11.25 14.28
CA TRP A 177 10.03 11.21 12.87
C TRP A 177 11.00 12.33 12.49
N ASP A 178 12.16 11.93 12.00
CA ASP A 178 13.15 12.78 11.35
C ASP A 178 13.28 12.36 9.89
N GLU A 179 12.79 13.20 8.96
CA GLU A 179 12.74 12.88 7.53
C GLU A 179 14.13 12.60 6.95
N ALA A 180 15.16 13.31 7.42
CA ALA A 180 16.52 13.13 6.93
C ALA A 180 17.11 11.76 7.30
N ARG A 181 16.68 11.19 8.44
CA ARG A 181 17.11 9.88 8.93
C ARG A 181 16.17 8.76 8.50
N ASP A 182 14.87 8.96 8.68
CA ASP A 182 13.90 7.87 8.68
C ASP A 182 13.37 7.53 7.28
N LEU A 183 13.30 8.52 6.37
CA LEU A 183 12.94 8.24 4.98
C LEU A 183 13.99 7.38 4.26
N PRO A 184 15.30 7.70 4.33
CA PRO A 184 16.33 6.81 3.78
C PRO A 184 16.27 5.41 4.36
N ALA A 185 16.14 5.25 5.68
CA ALA A 185 16.05 3.94 6.32
C ALA A 185 14.84 3.13 5.83
N SER A 186 13.68 3.76 5.67
CA SER A 186 12.48 3.11 5.12
C SER A 186 12.62 2.73 3.64
N LEU A 187 13.37 3.51 2.87
CA LEU A 187 13.69 3.21 1.48
C LEU A 187 14.70 2.06 1.36
N ASP A 188 15.67 2.00 2.25
CA ASP A 188 16.65 0.90 2.31
C ASP A 188 15.95 -0.43 2.69
N GLU A 189 15.05 -0.41 3.68
CA GLU A 189 14.18 -1.56 4.01
C GLU A 189 13.33 -2.01 2.80
N LEU A 190 12.82 -1.05 2.02
CA LEU A 190 12.07 -1.36 0.81
C LEU A 190 12.98 -2.00 -0.25
N ASP A 191 14.19 -1.48 -0.46
CA ASP A 191 15.16 -2.05 -1.40
C ASP A 191 15.54 -3.49 -1.02
N GLU A 192 15.83 -3.75 0.26
CA GLU A 192 16.11 -5.10 0.76
C GLU A 192 14.94 -6.05 0.52
N PHE A 193 13.71 -5.60 0.82
CA PHE A 193 12.51 -6.38 0.57
C PHE A 193 12.34 -6.72 -0.92
N LEU A 194 12.52 -5.74 -1.80
CA LEU A 194 12.36 -5.93 -3.25
C LEU A 194 13.47 -6.81 -3.84
N ALA A 195 14.71 -6.67 -3.35
CA ALA A 195 15.85 -7.48 -3.77
C ALA A 195 15.73 -8.96 -3.37
N ALA A 196 15.10 -9.25 -2.23
CA ALA A 196 14.84 -10.61 -1.76
C ALA A 196 13.79 -11.36 -2.60
N GLY A 197 13.16 -10.72 -3.58
CA GLY A 197 12.21 -11.31 -4.51
C GLY A 197 12.88 -12.20 -5.54
N GLY A 198 12.24 -13.32 -5.88
CA GLY A 198 12.64 -14.20 -6.97
C GLY A 198 11.43 -14.47 -7.88
N LEU A 199 11.64 -14.42 -9.19
CA LEU A 199 10.64 -14.91 -10.13
C LEU A 199 10.39 -16.39 -9.82
N GLN A 200 9.12 -16.81 -9.76
CA GLN A 200 8.82 -18.25 -9.81
C GLN A 200 9.43 -18.78 -11.11
N ALA A 201 10.39 -19.70 -10.97
CA ALA A 201 10.96 -20.39 -12.11
C ALA A 201 9.86 -21.15 -12.85
N ASP A 202 9.86 -21.08 -14.18
CA ASP A 202 9.05 -21.89 -15.09
C ASP A 202 7.53 -21.65 -15.12
N VAL A 203 7.11 -20.46 -15.53
CA VAL A 203 5.81 -20.30 -16.20
C VAL A 203 6.08 -19.94 -17.66
N PRO A 204 5.56 -20.72 -18.63
CA PRO A 204 5.73 -20.47 -20.05
C PRO A 204 5.25 -19.08 -20.46
N ASP A 205 5.91 -18.48 -21.42
CA ASP A 205 5.69 -17.13 -21.92
C ASP A 205 4.50 -17.07 -22.91
N GLU A 206 3.29 -17.48 -22.47
CA GLU A 206 2.09 -17.44 -23.32
C GLU A 206 1.29 -16.13 -23.22
N LEU A 207 1.95 -15.02 -22.98
CA LEU A 207 1.29 -13.71 -23.03
C LEU A 207 1.90 -12.81 -24.10
N THR A 208 1.88 -13.31 -25.30
CA THR A 208 2.01 -12.48 -26.49
C THR A 208 0.62 -11.94 -26.83
N VAL A 209 0.46 -10.62 -26.64
CA VAL A 209 -0.57 -9.76 -27.26
C VAL A 209 -2.03 -10.00 -26.81
N LEU A 210 -2.51 -9.09 -25.97
CA LEU A 210 -3.95 -8.78 -25.97
C LEU A 210 -4.31 -8.28 -27.38
N PRO A 211 -5.33 -8.86 -28.05
CA PRO A 211 -5.83 -8.30 -29.30
C PRO A 211 -6.36 -6.88 -29.04
N ARG A 212 -6.05 -5.97 -29.96
CA ARG A 212 -6.53 -4.58 -29.97
C ARG A 212 -8.02 -4.52 -30.20
#